data_546aab87027096e277a40a88d17f3cbc
#
_entry.id   546aab87027096e277a40a88d17f3cbc
#
_cell.length_a   1.000
_cell.length_b   1.000
_cell.length_c   1.000
_cell.angle_alpha   90.00
_cell.angle_beta   90.00
_cell.angle_gamma   90.00
#
_symmetry.space_group_name_H-M   'P 1'
#
loop_
_entity.id
_entity.type
_entity.pdbx_description
1 polymer ?
#
loop_
_entity_poly.entity_id
_entity_poly.type
_entity_poly.pdbx_seq_one_letter_code
_entity_poly.pdbx_strand_id
1 'polypeptide(L)'
;MAIHTILVTGANGQLGWELGQLANSYPAYKFVFVDRSQLDLAFPATFEKMIHTIKPDCIVNTAAYTAVDKSETEKALAHTVNATAVQELARISKVLAIPFITYSTDYVFDGDATQPYATSTKMDPVNFYGSTKAAGETLAMEANEHTIVIRTSWVFSSHGNNFVKTMIRLMKERESLNIVADQKGRPTYAKDLAKATLQMIEAMNAGKTMNGVYHFANKGETTWFDFAAKIKAIAGLTCALNPIETKDFPTPAKRPTYSVLDTSNIEQALSLSIPHWEDALASCMKEINAN
;
A
#
# COMPACT_ATOMS: atom_id res chain seq x y z
N MET A 1 4.33 -2.38 -26.22
CA MET A 1 5.47 -3.32 -26.11
C MET A 1 5.09 -4.43 -25.15
N ALA A 2 5.61 -5.64 -25.33
CA ALA A 2 5.40 -6.71 -24.36
C ALA A 2 6.23 -6.41 -23.10
N ILE A 3 5.59 -6.50 -21.91
CA ILE A 3 6.28 -6.39 -20.63
C ILE A 3 6.98 -7.73 -20.38
N HIS A 4 8.28 -7.70 -20.18
CA HIS A 4 9.08 -8.87 -19.84
C HIS A 4 9.91 -8.64 -18.58
N THR A 5 10.59 -7.50 -18.46
CA THR A 5 11.41 -7.15 -17.30
C THR A 5 10.66 -6.15 -16.42
N ILE A 6 10.39 -6.51 -15.17
CA ILE A 6 9.69 -5.68 -14.18
C ILE A 6 10.67 -5.27 -13.10
N LEU A 7 10.90 -3.96 -12.96
CA LEU A 7 11.65 -3.40 -11.84
C LEU A 7 10.71 -3.16 -10.67
N VAL A 8 11.01 -3.77 -9.53
CA VAL A 8 10.26 -3.58 -8.27
C VAL A 8 11.16 -2.88 -7.26
N THR A 9 10.79 -1.66 -6.86
CA THR A 9 11.49 -0.95 -5.77
C THR A 9 10.89 -1.32 -4.42
N GLY A 10 11.64 -1.14 -3.33
CA GLY A 10 11.15 -1.45 -1.99
C GLY A 10 11.02 -2.94 -1.70
N ALA A 11 11.93 -3.76 -2.24
CA ALA A 11 11.95 -5.21 -2.15
C ALA A 11 11.76 -5.77 -0.72
N ASN A 12 12.29 -5.08 0.29
CA ASN A 12 12.24 -5.50 1.70
C ASN A 12 10.96 -5.06 2.43
N GLY A 13 10.10 -4.26 1.78
CA GLY A 13 8.78 -3.86 2.29
C GLY A 13 7.75 -4.98 2.17
N GLN A 14 6.59 -4.85 2.84
CA GLN A 14 5.53 -5.87 2.83
C GLN A 14 5.11 -6.24 1.40
N LEU A 15 4.78 -5.26 0.57
CA LEU A 15 4.29 -5.50 -0.79
C LEU A 15 5.40 -5.98 -1.73
N GLY A 16 6.62 -5.41 -1.65
CA GLY A 16 7.76 -5.86 -2.44
C GLY A 16 8.12 -7.31 -2.13
N TRP A 17 8.07 -7.71 -0.86
CA TRP A 17 8.29 -9.08 -0.43
C TRP A 17 7.22 -10.04 -0.98
N GLU A 18 5.93 -9.67 -0.88
CA GLU A 18 4.83 -10.51 -1.41
C GLU A 18 4.92 -10.69 -2.94
N LEU A 19 5.30 -9.64 -3.67
CA LEU A 19 5.59 -9.74 -5.11
C LEU A 19 6.74 -10.71 -5.36
N GLY A 20 7.79 -10.66 -4.52
CA GLY A 20 8.92 -11.60 -4.58
C GLY A 20 8.50 -13.06 -4.37
N GLN A 21 7.60 -13.31 -3.39
CA GLN A 21 7.08 -14.67 -3.16
C GLN A 21 6.25 -15.19 -4.33
N LEU A 22 5.55 -14.30 -5.04
CA LEU A 22 4.72 -14.68 -6.19
C LEU A 22 5.51 -14.77 -7.51
N ALA A 23 6.69 -14.16 -7.60
CA ALA A 23 7.46 -14.04 -8.84
C ALA A 23 7.69 -15.38 -9.57
N ASN A 24 7.98 -16.45 -8.83
CA ASN A 24 8.20 -17.78 -9.40
C ASN A 24 6.95 -18.39 -10.06
N SER A 25 5.75 -17.90 -9.70
CA SER A 25 4.48 -18.32 -10.31
C SER A 25 4.20 -17.62 -11.65
N TYR A 26 5.05 -16.67 -12.03
CA TYR A 26 4.93 -15.86 -13.24
C TYR A 26 6.20 -15.96 -14.12
N PRO A 27 6.54 -17.14 -14.65
CA PRO A 27 7.81 -17.42 -15.34
C PRO A 27 7.97 -16.63 -16.66
N ALA A 28 6.90 -16.04 -17.18
CA ALA A 28 6.95 -15.16 -18.35
C ALA A 28 7.63 -13.83 -18.07
N TYR A 29 7.77 -13.43 -16.80
CA TYR A 29 8.37 -12.17 -16.37
C TYR A 29 9.70 -12.37 -15.66
N LYS A 30 10.64 -11.47 -15.95
CA LYS A 30 11.89 -11.31 -15.22
C LYS A 30 11.69 -10.18 -14.20
N PHE A 31 11.64 -10.52 -12.91
CA PHE A 31 11.58 -9.53 -11.85
C PHE A 31 12.98 -9.11 -11.40
N VAL A 32 13.19 -7.80 -11.27
CA VAL A 32 14.39 -7.20 -10.70
C VAL A 32 13.96 -6.44 -9.45
N PHE A 33 14.21 -7.04 -8.29
CA PHE A 33 13.89 -6.45 -6.99
C PHE A 33 15.06 -5.61 -6.50
N VAL A 34 14.80 -4.36 -6.13
CA VAL A 34 15.80 -3.45 -5.56
C VAL A 34 15.33 -2.92 -4.21
N ASP A 35 16.22 -2.91 -3.27
CA ASP A 35 15.98 -2.36 -1.94
C ASP A 35 16.57 -0.95 -1.79
N ARG A 36 16.47 -0.39 -0.58
CA ARG A 36 16.94 0.96 -0.28
C ARG A 36 18.46 1.13 -0.48
N SER A 37 19.25 0.07 -0.29
CA SER A 37 20.71 0.15 -0.46
C SER A 37 21.12 0.31 -1.92
N GLN A 38 20.26 -0.16 -2.83
CA GLN A 38 20.47 -0.13 -4.28
C GLN A 38 19.79 1.09 -4.92
N LEU A 39 18.57 1.44 -4.49
CA LEU A 39 17.79 2.58 -4.98
C LEU A 39 17.10 3.28 -3.80
N ASP A 40 17.77 4.28 -3.22
CA ASP A 40 17.23 5.07 -2.12
C ASP A 40 16.39 6.24 -2.65
N LEU A 41 15.09 6.21 -2.36
CA LEU A 41 14.16 7.26 -2.77
C LEU A 41 14.46 8.64 -2.17
N ALA A 42 15.35 8.73 -1.18
CA ALA A 42 15.84 10.01 -0.67
C ALA A 42 16.79 10.73 -1.67
N PHE A 43 17.29 10.03 -2.70
CA PHE A 43 18.25 10.56 -3.67
C PHE A 43 17.78 10.36 -5.12
N PRO A 44 16.70 11.02 -5.57
CA PRO A 44 16.09 10.81 -6.89
C PRO A 44 17.05 10.98 -8.08
N ALA A 45 18.03 11.87 -7.97
CA ALA A 45 19.03 12.11 -9.02
C ALA A 45 19.88 10.87 -9.38
N THR A 46 19.84 9.82 -8.56
CA THR A 46 20.63 8.58 -8.80
C THR A 46 19.88 7.53 -9.62
N PHE A 47 18.55 7.68 -9.82
CA PHE A 47 17.69 6.65 -10.40
C PHE A 47 17.99 6.33 -11.87
N GLU A 48 18.22 7.37 -12.65
CA GLU A 48 18.34 7.26 -14.11
C GLU A 48 19.44 6.27 -14.52
N LYS A 49 20.62 6.35 -13.90
CA LYS A 49 21.74 5.45 -14.19
C LYS A 49 21.39 3.98 -13.94
N MET A 50 20.75 3.68 -12.82
CA MET A 50 20.36 2.31 -12.47
C MET A 50 19.28 1.80 -13.40
N ILE A 51 18.21 2.58 -13.63
CA ILE A 51 17.08 2.18 -14.47
C ILE A 51 17.56 1.93 -15.91
N HIS A 52 18.43 2.77 -16.45
CA HIS A 52 19.05 2.55 -17.77
C HIS A 52 19.91 1.28 -17.84
N THR A 53 20.55 0.88 -16.73
CA THR A 53 21.30 -0.39 -16.66
C THR A 53 20.38 -1.60 -16.65
N ILE A 54 19.26 -1.55 -15.91
CA ILE A 54 18.27 -2.63 -15.79
C ILE A 54 17.44 -2.77 -17.07
N LYS A 55 17.11 -1.66 -17.75
CA LYS A 55 16.25 -1.59 -18.92
C LYS A 55 14.90 -2.28 -18.69
N PRO A 56 14.12 -1.86 -17.68
CA PRO A 56 12.83 -2.47 -17.39
C PRO A 56 11.80 -2.15 -18.47
N ASP A 57 10.81 -3.03 -18.64
CA ASP A 57 9.61 -2.81 -19.45
C ASP A 57 8.43 -2.30 -18.61
N CYS A 58 8.55 -2.34 -17.28
CA CYS A 58 7.57 -1.80 -16.33
C CYS A 58 8.29 -1.48 -15.01
N ILE A 59 7.89 -0.39 -14.35
CA ILE A 59 8.36 -0.06 -12.99
C ILE A 59 7.18 -0.18 -12.02
N VAL A 60 7.38 -0.96 -10.93
CA VAL A 60 6.45 -1.09 -9.80
C VAL A 60 7.12 -0.51 -8.56
N ASN A 61 6.70 0.69 -8.14
CA ASN A 61 7.26 1.38 -6.99
C ASN A 61 6.49 1.02 -5.72
N THR A 62 6.99 0.06 -4.93
CA THR A 62 6.42 -0.29 -3.62
C THR A 62 7.08 0.44 -2.45
N ALA A 63 8.15 1.19 -2.71
CA ALA A 63 8.86 1.96 -1.69
C ALA A 63 8.12 3.25 -1.33
N ALA A 64 8.06 3.57 -0.05
CA ALA A 64 7.48 4.80 0.45
C ALA A 64 8.01 5.15 1.85
N TYR A 65 7.90 6.41 2.24
CA TYR A 65 8.00 6.84 3.62
C TYR A 65 6.64 6.62 4.30
N THR A 66 6.56 5.64 5.21
CA THR A 66 5.28 5.19 5.82
C THR A 66 5.16 5.51 7.31
N ALA A 67 6.15 6.18 7.90
CA ALA A 67 6.12 6.57 9.31
C ALA A 67 5.24 7.81 9.51
N VAL A 68 3.91 7.59 9.55
CA VAL A 68 2.87 8.64 9.55
C VAL A 68 3.14 9.72 10.60
N ASP A 69 3.38 9.33 11.86
CA ASP A 69 3.62 10.29 12.94
C ASP A 69 4.94 11.07 12.78
N LYS A 70 6.00 10.40 12.32
CA LYS A 70 7.28 11.05 12.07
C LYS A 70 7.25 12.00 10.88
N SER A 71 6.32 11.81 9.93
CA SER A 71 6.17 12.73 8.80
C SER A 71 5.86 14.16 9.23
N GLU A 72 5.23 14.34 10.40
CA GLU A 72 4.93 15.67 10.94
C GLU A 72 6.21 16.46 11.33
N THR A 73 7.31 15.76 11.59
CA THR A 73 8.62 16.35 11.95
C THR A 73 9.66 16.15 10.84
N GLU A 74 9.67 15.03 10.15
CA GLU A 74 10.61 14.70 9.06
C GLU A 74 10.08 15.12 7.68
N LYS A 75 9.48 16.32 7.60
CA LYS A 75 8.71 16.80 6.44
C LYS A 75 9.47 16.74 5.13
N ALA A 76 10.72 17.20 5.11
CA ALA A 76 11.53 17.22 3.90
C ALA A 76 11.79 15.81 3.36
N LEU A 77 12.15 14.86 4.22
CA LEU A 77 12.40 13.47 3.84
C LEU A 77 11.11 12.81 3.35
N ALA A 78 10.00 12.97 4.08
CA ALA A 78 8.71 12.40 3.70
C ALA A 78 8.25 12.92 2.32
N HIS A 79 8.38 14.22 2.05
CA HIS A 79 8.06 14.83 0.76
C HIS A 79 9.00 14.33 -0.35
N THR A 80 10.32 14.28 -0.10
CA THR A 80 11.27 13.78 -1.10
C THR A 80 10.93 12.36 -1.51
N VAL A 81 10.70 11.46 -0.55
CA VAL A 81 10.44 10.03 -0.82
C VAL A 81 9.07 9.80 -1.46
N ASN A 82 8.01 10.46 -0.94
CA ASN A 82 6.63 10.19 -1.34
C ASN A 82 6.15 11.03 -2.54
N ALA A 83 6.83 12.14 -2.86
CA ALA A 83 6.42 13.02 -3.95
C ALA A 83 7.53 13.17 -5.00
N THR A 84 8.67 13.75 -4.66
CA THR A 84 9.74 14.05 -5.63
C THR A 84 10.30 12.77 -6.29
N ALA A 85 10.57 11.73 -5.50
CA ALA A 85 11.07 10.46 -6.03
C ALA A 85 10.05 9.75 -6.91
N VAL A 86 8.76 9.82 -6.54
CA VAL A 86 7.68 9.22 -7.32
C VAL A 86 7.52 9.94 -8.67
N GLN A 87 7.60 11.28 -8.67
CA GLN A 87 7.62 12.10 -9.89
C GLN A 87 8.79 11.71 -10.81
N GLU A 88 9.99 11.55 -10.25
CA GLU A 88 11.18 11.22 -11.03
C GLU A 88 11.10 9.82 -11.65
N LEU A 89 10.60 8.82 -10.90
CA LEU A 89 10.32 7.48 -11.45
C LEU A 89 9.30 7.53 -12.59
N ALA A 90 8.24 8.32 -12.44
CA ALA A 90 7.24 8.52 -13.49
C ALA A 90 7.85 9.20 -14.72
N ARG A 91 8.66 10.25 -14.53
CA ARG A 91 9.39 10.95 -15.61
C ARG A 91 10.29 10.00 -16.40
N ILE A 92 11.09 9.20 -15.70
CA ILE A 92 11.98 8.21 -16.34
C ILE A 92 11.15 7.17 -17.09
N SER A 93 10.06 6.69 -16.52
CA SER A 93 9.16 5.75 -17.19
C SER A 93 8.55 6.31 -18.47
N LYS A 94 8.20 7.61 -18.50
CA LYS A 94 7.74 8.29 -19.71
C LYS A 94 8.82 8.35 -20.79
N VAL A 95 10.05 8.69 -20.42
CA VAL A 95 11.19 8.73 -21.37
C VAL A 95 11.44 7.35 -21.99
N LEU A 96 11.27 6.29 -21.20
CA LEU A 96 11.41 4.90 -21.66
C LEU A 96 10.16 4.37 -22.37
N ALA A 97 9.06 5.13 -22.39
CA ALA A 97 7.75 4.72 -22.90
C ALA A 97 7.22 3.42 -22.27
N ILE A 98 7.39 3.27 -20.94
CA ILE A 98 6.98 2.09 -20.18
C ILE A 98 5.94 2.44 -19.10
N PRO A 99 5.07 1.51 -18.68
CA PRO A 99 4.14 1.70 -17.58
C PRO A 99 4.86 1.96 -16.25
N PHE A 100 4.24 2.81 -15.42
CA PHE A 100 4.65 3.07 -14.04
C PHE A 100 3.50 2.79 -13.08
N ILE A 101 3.69 1.88 -12.13
CA ILE A 101 2.73 1.55 -11.09
C ILE A 101 3.29 2.03 -9.75
N THR A 102 2.50 2.81 -9.01
CA THR A 102 2.85 3.28 -7.68
C THR A 102 1.67 3.15 -6.72
N TYR A 103 1.97 3.10 -5.42
CA TYR A 103 0.94 2.92 -4.39
C TYR A 103 0.76 4.20 -3.59
N SER A 104 -0.49 4.49 -3.28
CA SER A 104 -0.91 5.60 -2.44
C SER A 104 -1.75 5.10 -1.25
N THR A 105 -2.45 5.98 -0.58
CA THR A 105 -3.09 5.73 0.70
C THR A 105 -4.51 6.31 0.73
N ASP A 106 -5.35 5.76 1.59
CA ASP A 106 -6.62 6.31 2.05
C ASP A 106 -6.46 7.68 2.76
N TYR A 107 -5.27 7.98 3.30
CA TYR A 107 -4.97 9.26 3.98
C TYR A 107 -4.89 10.47 3.04
N VAL A 108 -5.12 10.29 1.75
CA VAL A 108 -5.28 11.42 0.82
C VAL A 108 -6.64 12.11 0.96
N PHE A 109 -7.58 11.53 1.70
CA PHE A 109 -8.91 12.06 1.95
C PHE A 109 -9.06 12.72 3.32
N ASP A 110 -10.13 13.51 3.50
CA ASP A 110 -10.47 14.25 4.72
C ASP A 110 -10.86 13.37 5.92
N GLY A 111 -11.36 12.16 5.67
CA GLY A 111 -11.75 11.21 6.71
C GLY A 111 -13.15 11.41 7.27
N ASP A 112 -13.98 12.26 6.67
CA ASP A 112 -15.30 12.65 7.19
C ASP A 112 -16.47 12.08 6.35
N ALA A 113 -16.21 11.22 5.36
CA ALA A 113 -17.25 10.62 4.54
C ALA A 113 -18.11 9.61 5.31
N THR A 114 -19.31 9.37 4.81
CA THR A 114 -20.28 8.37 5.30
C THR A 114 -20.50 7.23 4.31
N GLN A 115 -19.84 7.31 3.16
CA GLN A 115 -19.87 6.31 2.08
C GLN A 115 -18.44 6.07 1.60
N PRO A 116 -18.12 4.91 1.02
CA PRO A 116 -16.79 4.61 0.51
C PRO A 116 -16.30 5.68 -0.48
N TYR A 117 -15.07 6.12 -0.30
CA TYR A 117 -14.43 7.10 -1.18
C TYR A 117 -14.25 6.54 -2.58
N ALA A 118 -14.82 7.21 -3.58
CA ALA A 118 -14.61 6.91 -4.99
C ALA A 118 -13.20 7.39 -5.45
N THR A 119 -12.68 6.80 -6.53
CA THR A 119 -11.39 7.23 -7.10
C THR A 119 -11.37 8.68 -7.56
N SER A 120 -12.54 9.21 -7.93
CA SER A 120 -12.76 10.60 -8.35
C SER A 120 -12.97 11.60 -7.21
N THR A 121 -13.09 11.12 -5.95
CA THR A 121 -13.26 12.02 -4.80
C THR A 121 -12.04 12.92 -4.67
N LYS A 122 -12.29 14.22 -4.46
CA LYS A 122 -11.23 15.22 -4.26
C LYS A 122 -10.36 14.83 -3.06
N MET A 123 -9.05 14.91 -3.25
CA MET A 123 -8.09 14.73 -2.16
C MET A 123 -8.11 15.95 -1.22
N ASP A 124 -8.18 15.70 0.09
CA ASP A 124 -8.12 16.72 1.15
C ASP A 124 -7.48 16.13 2.42
N PRO A 125 -6.17 15.86 2.39
CA PRO A 125 -5.47 15.13 3.45
C PRO A 125 -5.40 15.92 4.76
N VAL A 126 -5.67 15.23 5.89
CA VAL A 126 -5.71 15.81 7.23
C VAL A 126 -4.38 15.76 8.00
N ASN A 127 -3.34 15.16 7.40
CA ASN A 127 -1.99 15.05 7.98
C ASN A 127 -0.91 15.17 6.90
N PHE A 128 0.34 15.36 7.34
CA PHE A 128 1.43 15.61 6.41
C PHE A 128 1.77 14.37 5.55
N TYR A 129 1.68 13.16 6.10
CA TYR A 129 1.85 11.93 5.33
C TYR A 129 0.88 11.88 4.14
N GLY A 130 -0.41 12.06 4.40
CA GLY A 130 -1.44 12.11 3.35
C GLY A 130 -1.14 13.18 2.31
N SER A 131 -0.72 14.39 2.75
CA SER A 131 -0.34 15.49 1.86
C SER A 131 0.82 15.11 0.94
N THR A 132 1.86 14.43 1.45
CA THR A 132 2.99 13.98 0.62
C THR A 132 2.59 12.91 -0.40
N LYS A 133 1.67 12.01 -0.01
CA LYS A 133 1.16 10.97 -0.92
C LYS A 133 0.28 11.56 -2.01
N ALA A 134 -0.62 12.50 -1.65
CA ALA A 134 -1.45 13.23 -2.62
C ALA A 134 -0.59 14.03 -3.62
N ALA A 135 0.44 14.71 -3.14
CA ALA A 135 1.40 15.41 -4.01
C ALA A 135 2.10 14.43 -4.97
N GLY A 136 2.53 13.25 -4.46
CA GLY A 136 3.17 12.22 -5.28
C GLY A 136 2.25 11.67 -6.39
N GLU A 137 0.96 11.45 -6.10
CA GLU A 137 -0.02 11.06 -7.11
C GLU A 137 -0.12 12.11 -8.24
N THR A 138 -0.33 13.37 -7.85
CA THR A 138 -0.48 14.48 -8.80
C THR A 138 0.75 14.62 -9.67
N LEU A 139 1.93 14.73 -9.06
CA LEU A 139 3.20 14.93 -9.77
C LEU A 139 3.55 13.74 -10.68
N ALA A 140 3.24 12.51 -10.28
CA ALA A 140 3.49 11.34 -11.11
C ALA A 140 2.57 11.28 -12.33
N MET A 141 1.29 11.58 -12.18
CA MET A 141 0.33 11.61 -13.28
C MET A 141 0.62 12.77 -14.26
N GLU A 142 1.08 13.92 -13.76
CA GLU A 142 1.54 15.04 -14.60
C GLU A 142 2.81 14.69 -15.38
N ALA A 143 3.74 13.96 -14.74
CA ALA A 143 4.99 13.54 -15.36
C ALA A 143 4.80 12.44 -16.41
N ASN A 144 3.82 11.54 -16.23
CA ASN A 144 3.56 10.41 -17.11
C ASN A 144 2.08 10.03 -17.13
N GLU A 145 1.40 10.23 -18.26
CA GLU A 145 -0.01 9.89 -18.50
C GLU A 145 -0.31 8.38 -18.43
N HIS A 146 0.73 7.54 -18.50
CA HIS A 146 0.62 6.08 -18.33
C HIS A 146 0.88 5.61 -16.88
N THR A 147 0.85 6.55 -15.95
CA THR A 147 0.97 6.22 -14.51
C THR A 147 -0.30 5.54 -14.01
N ILE A 148 -0.10 4.48 -13.25
CA ILE A 148 -1.14 3.80 -12.48
C ILE A 148 -0.87 4.06 -10.99
N VAL A 149 -1.85 4.66 -10.31
CA VAL A 149 -1.83 4.88 -8.87
C VAL A 149 -2.83 3.93 -8.22
N ILE A 150 -2.37 3.09 -7.28
CA ILE A 150 -3.24 2.22 -6.49
C ILE A 150 -3.29 2.74 -5.06
N ARG A 151 -4.40 3.36 -4.66
CA ARG A 151 -4.64 3.72 -3.26
C ARG A 151 -5.05 2.49 -2.48
N THR A 152 -4.47 2.33 -1.31
CA THR A 152 -4.75 1.20 -0.41
C THR A 152 -4.81 1.66 1.04
N SER A 153 -5.21 0.80 1.95
CA SER A 153 -5.37 1.12 3.38
C SER A 153 -4.96 -0.05 4.26
N TRP A 154 -4.45 0.24 5.48
CA TRP A 154 -4.22 -0.72 6.57
C TRP A 154 -3.49 -2.00 6.13
N VAL A 155 -2.40 -1.82 5.38
CA VAL A 155 -1.66 -2.94 4.78
C VAL A 155 -1.02 -3.82 5.85
N PHE A 156 -1.24 -5.14 5.75
CA PHE A 156 -0.62 -6.16 6.58
C PHE A 156 -0.07 -7.33 5.74
N SER A 157 0.91 -8.03 6.28
CA SER A 157 1.56 -9.20 5.68
C SER A 157 2.14 -10.08 6.78
N SER A 158 2.49 -11.32 6.46
CA SER A 158 3.31 -12.19 7.30
C SER A 158 4.75 -11.64 7.46
N HIS A 159 5.20 -10.79 6.51
CA HIS A 159 6.51 -10.13 6.49
C HIS A 159 6.45 -8.69 7.01
N GLY A 160 7.58 -8.21 7.57
CA GLY A 160 7.75 -6.82 8.02
C GLY A 160 7.00 -6.51 9.32
N ASN A 161 6.92 -5.21 9.63
CA ASN A 161 6.20 -4.69 10.79
C ASN A 161 4.82 -4.18 10.37
N ASN A 162 3.76 -4.61 11.07
CA ASN A 162 2.40 -4.18 10.80
C ASN A 162 1.51 -4.36 12.05
N PHE A 163 0.26 -3.93 11.95
CA PHE A 163 -0.69 -3.98 13.04
C PHE A 163 -0.94 -5.42 13.53
N VAL A 164 -1.09 -6.40 12.63
CA VAL A 164 -1.36 -7.81 12.98
C VAL A 164 -0.25 -8.36 13.86
N LYS A 165 1.02 -8.25 13.42
CA LYS A 165 2.18 -8.74 14.18
C LYS A 165 2.37 -7.97 15.49
N THR A 166 2.11 -6.67 15.49
CA THR A 166 2.15 -5.83 16.70
C THR A 166 1.11 -6.28 17.72
N MET A 167 -0.14 -6.53 17.28
CA MET A 167 -1.21 -7.00 18.16
C MET A 167 -0.90 -8.39 18.73
N ILE A 168 -0.45 -9.33 17.92
CA ILE A 168 -0.05 -10.67 18.40
C ILE A 168 1.02 -10.56 19.48
N ARG A 169 2.05 -9.74 19.27
CA ARG A 169 3.13 -9.54 20.24
C ARG A 169 2.61 -8.90 21.53
N LEU A 170 1.89 -7.78 21.44
CA LEU A 170 1.39 -7.06 22.59
C LEU A 170 0.39 -7.88 23.41
N MET A 171 -0.49 -8.65 22.76
CA MET A 171 -1.45 -9.52 23.42
C MET A 171 -0.80 -10.72 24.16
N LYS A 172 0.42 -11.12 23.74
CA LYS A 172 1.22 -12.12 24.47
C LYS A 172 1.93 -11.53 25.68
N GLU A 173 2.29 -10.24 25.63
CA GLU A 173 3.08 -9.54 26.64
C GLU A 173 2.23 -8.87 27.72
N ARG A 174 0.93 -8.62 27.47
CA ARG A 174 0.07 -7.79 28.32
C ARG A 174 -1.25 -8.50 28.64
N GLU A 175 -1.78 -8.25 29.85
CA GLU A 175 -3.09 -8.75 30.25
C GLU A 175 -4.25 -8.00 29.59
N SER A 176 -4.05 -6.71 29.28
CA SER A 176 -5.06 -5.89 28.59
C SER A 176 -4.45 -4.87 27.64
N LEU A 177 -5.21 -4.49 26.61
CA LEU A 177 -4.87 -3.45 25.63
C LEU A 177 -6.07 -2.54 25.39
N ASN A 178 -5.80 -1.24 25.28
CA ASN A 178 -6.77 -0.24 24.82
C ASN A 178 -6.62 -0.06 23.30
N ILE A 179 -7.70 -0.22 22.54
CA ILE A 179 -7.67 -0.16 21.07
C ILE A 179 -8.75 0.83 20.60
N VAL A 180 -8.38 1.70 19.67
CA VAL A 180 -9.28 2.69 19.06
C VAL A 180 -10.42 1.97 18.33
N ALA A 181 -11.67 2.37 18.60
CA ALA A 181 -12.88 1.73 18.10
C ALA A 181 -13.76 2.64 17.21
N ASP A 182 -13.40 3.92 17.08
CA ASP A 182 -14.17 4.93 16.32
C ASP A 182 -13.55 5.30 14.96
N GLN A 183 -12.48 4.63 14.54
CA GLN A 183 -11.91 4.75 13.21
C GLN A 183 -12.30 3.55 12.35
N LYS A 184 -12.95 3.82 11.19
CA LYS A 184 -13.41 2.81 10.24
C LYS A 184 -12.55 2.78 8.98
N GLY A 185 -12.19 1.58 8.55
CA GLY A 185 -11.38 1.37 7.35
C GLY A 185 -11.51 -0.05 6.80
N ARG A 186 -10.64 -0.39 5.87
CA ARG A 186 -10.52 -1.73 5.28
C ARG A 186 -9.08 -2.21 5.40
N PRO A 187 -8.82 -3.31 6.12
CA PRO A 187 -7.49 -3.95 6.11
C PRO A 187 -7.17 -4.50 4.72
N THR A 188 -5.90 -4.43 4.32
CA THR A 188 -5.43 -4.96 3.04
C THR A 188 -4.30 -5.96 3.26
N TYR A 189 -4.51 -7.20 2.86
CA TYR A 189 -3.44 -8.19 2.81
C TYR A 189 -2.53 -7.90 1.62
N ALA A 190 -1.25 -7.64 1.88
CA ALA A 190 -0.28 -7.26 0.85
C ALA A 190 -0.16 -8.31 -0.26
N LYS A 191 -0.38 -9.61 0.04
CA LYS A 191 -0.39 -10.69 -0.95
C LYS A 191 -1.55 -10.56 -1.96
N ASP A 192 -2.73 -10.14 -1.50
CA ASP A 192 -3.87 -9.94 -2.40
C ASP A 192 -3.67 -8.70 -3.26
N LEU A 193 -3.10 -7.62 -2.69
CA LEU A 193 -2.70 -6.44 -3.46
C LEU A 193 -1.60 -6.78 -4.49
N ALA A 194 -0.62 -7.63 -4.12
CA ALA A 194 0.41 -8.11 -5.04
C ALA A 194 -0.18 -8.90 -6.21
N LYS A 195 -1.13 -9.82 -5.95
CA LYS A 195 -1.85 -10.55 -7.00
C LYS A 195 -2.61 -9.61 -7.94
N ALA A 196 -3.34 -8.62 -7.40
CA ALA A 196 -4.04 -7.63 -8.22
C ALA A 196 -3.07 -6.82 -9.09
N THR A 197 -1.89 -6.48 -8.56
CA THR A 197 -0.83 -5.81 -9.34
C THR A 197 -0.33 -6.67 -10.49
N LEU A 198 -0.09 -7.97 -10.26
CA LEU A 198 0.35 -8.90 -11.30
C LEU A 198 -0.73 -9.10 -12.36
N GLN A 199 -2.00 -9.22 -11.98
CA GLN A 199 -3.13 -9.28 -12.92
C GLN A 199 -3.24 -7.99 -13.75
N MET A 200 -2.94 -6.82 -13.17
CA MET A 200 -2.91 -5.56 -13.92
C MET A 200 -1.80 -5.56 -14.97
N ILE A 201 -0.61 -6.08 -14.62
CA ILE A 201 0.50 -6.24 -15.57
C ILE A 201 0.14 -7.23 -16.69
N GLU A 202 -0.51 -8.36 -16.36
CA GLU A 202 -1.01 -9.32 -17.36
C GLU A 202 -2.05 -8.69 -18.29
N ALA A 203 -2.98 -7.89 -17.74
CA ALA A 203 -3.98 -7.18 -18.54
C ALA A 203 -3.33 -6.19 -19.52
N MET A 204 -2.31 -5.44 -19.08
CA MET A 204 -1.53 -4.56 -19.96
C MET A 204 -0.79 -5.35 -21.03
N ASN A 205 -0.21 -6.49 -20.69
CA ASN A 205 0.48 -7.37 -21.63
C ASN A 205 -0.48 -7.98 -22.67
N ALA A 206 -1.75 -8.20 -22.29
CA ALA A 206 -2.82 -8.61 -23.19
C ALA A 206 -3.38 -7.44 -24.05
N GLY A 207 -2.77 -6.25 -24.00
CA GLY A 207 -3.16 -5.10 -24.80
C GLY A 207 -4.23 -4.19 -24.16
N LYS A 208 -4.61 -4.42 -22.89
CA LYS A 208 -5.53 -3.54 -22.18
C LYS A 208 -4.83 -2.26 -21.77
N THR A 209 -5.42 -1.11 -22.10
CA THR A 209 -4.93 0.19 -21.59
C THR A 209 -5.31 0.33 -20.12
N MET A 210 -4.30 0.51 -19.26
CA MET A 210 -4.45 0.75 -17.84
C MET A 210 -3.69 2.03 -17.48
N ASN A 211 -4.37 2.99 -16.87
CA ASN A 211 -3.78 4.23 -16.35
C ASN A 211 -4.73 4.88 -15.34
N GLY A 212 -4.26 5.92 -14.67
CA GLY A 212 -5.05 6.67 -13.69
C GLY A 212 -5.11 6.01 -12.30
N VAL A 213 -6.16 6.32 -11.55
CA VAL A 213 -6.29 5.95 -10.13
C VAL A 213 -7.20 4.76 -9.95
N TYR A 214 -6.74 3.80 -9.16
CA TYR A 214 -7.49 2.63 -8.70
C TYR A 214 -7.46 2.56 -7.18
N HIS A 215 -8.50 1.95 -6.59
CA HIS A 215 -8.51 1.61 -5.17
C HIS A 215 -8.44 0.11 -4.98
N PHE A 216 -7.62 -0.34 -4.04
CA PHE A 216 -7.57 -1.74 -3.62
C PHE A 216 -7.52 -1.85 -2.10
N ALA A 217 -8.49 -2.56 -1.52
CA ALA A 217 -8.51 -3.04 -0.14
C ALA A 217 -9.34 -4.33 -0.09
N ASN A 218 -9.11 -5.21 0.87
CA ASN A 218 -9.97 -6.38 1.05
C ASN A 218 -11.41 -5.94 1.39
N LYS A 219 -12.41 -6.73 1.02
CA LYS A 219 -13.83 -6.43 1.27
C LYS A 219 -14.17 -6.44 2.76
N GLY A 220 -15.25 -5.76 3.10
CA GLY A 220 -15.73 -5.61 4.48
C GLY A 220 -15.10 -4.40 5.17
N GLU A 221 -15.93 -3.73 5.98
CA GLU A 221 -15.51 -2.60 6.81
C GLU A 221 -15.26 -3.09 8.23
N THR A 222 -14.29 -2.47 8.91
CA THR A 222 -13.99 -2.80 10.30
C THR A 222 -13.41 -1.59 11.03
N THR A 223 -13.28 -1.70 12.35
CA THR A 223 -12.52 -0.77 13.21
C THR A 223 -11.18 -1.40 13.60
N TRP A 224 -10.24 -0.59 14.11
CA TRP A 224 -9.01 -1.15 14.67
C TRP A 224 -9.30 -2.12 15.83
N PHE A 225 -10.34 -1.81 16.63
CA PHE A 225 -10.76 -2.68 17.73
C PHE A 225 -11.27 -4.04 17.24
N ASP A 226 -12.19 -4.05 16.27
CA ASP A 226 -12.74 -5.29 15.73
C ASP A 226 -11.67 -6.10 14.99
N PHE A 227 -10.77 -5.41 14.27
CA PHE A 227 -9.62 -6.05 13.63
C PHE A 227 -8.71 -6.73 14.68
N ALA A 228 -8.39 -6.04 15.79
CA ALA A 228 -7.62 -6.63 16.90
C ALA A 228 -8.35 -7.78 17.56
N ALA A 229 -9.68 -7.69 17.75
CA ALA A 229 -10.50 -8.77 18.31
C ALA A 229 -10.47 -10.02 17.42
N LYS A 230 -10.52 -9.86 16.10
CA LYS A 230 -10.41 -10.98 15.16
C LYS A 230 -9.01 -11.60 15.17
N ILE A 231 -7.94 -10.78 15.23
CA ILE A 231 -6.56 -11.27 15.38
C ILE A 231 -6.43 -12.11 16.67
N LYS A 232 -6.95 -11.59 17.79
CA LYS A 232 -6.98 -12.29 19.09
C LYS A 232 -7.66 -13.66 18.97
N ALA A 233 -8.85 -13.70 18.37
CA ALA A 233 -9.64 -14.93 18.22
C ALA A 233 -8.90 -15.99 17.39
N ILE A 234 -8.31 -15.61 16.24
CA ILE A 234 -7.56 -16.54 15.38
C ILE A 234 -6.28 -17.02 16.08
N ALA A 235 -5.60 -16.15 16.84
CA ALA A 235 -4.37 -16.49 17.55
C ALA A 235 -4.61 -17.25 18.86
N GLY A 236 -5.86 -17.41 19.31
CA GLY A 236 -6.20 -18.09 20.58
C GLY A 236 -5.65 -17.38 21.82
N LEU A 237 -5.54 -16.04 21.78
CA LEU A 237 -4.96 -15.24 22.87
C LEU A 237 -6.03 -14.82 23.89
N THR A 238 -5.61 -14.63 25.16
CA THR A 238 -6.54 -14.32 26.28
C THR A 238 -6.54 -12.86 26.73
N CYS A 239 -5.62 -12.03 26.20
CA CYS A 239 -5.51 -10.60 26.54
C CYS A 239 -6.88 -9.89 26.47
N ALA A 240 -7.23 -9.10 27.47
CA ALA A 240 -8.45 -8.29 27.45
C ALA A 240 -8.28 -7.11 26.46
N LEU A 241 -9.30 -6.85 25.64
CA LEU A 241 -9.32 -5.69 24.73
C LEU A 241 -10.39 -4.70 25.20
N ASN A 242 -9.99 -3.45 25.39
CA ASN A 242 -10.87 -2.37 25.80
C ASN A 242 -11.04 -1.38 24.64
N PRO A 243 -12.26 -1.11 24.16
CA PRO A 243 -12.48 -0.09 23.15
C PRO A 243 -12.26 1.30 23.77
N ILE A 244 -11.55 2.17 23.03
CA ILE A 244 -11.39 3.58 23.38
C ILE A 244 -11.71 4.46 22.17
N GLU A 245 -11.97 5.75 22.40
CA GLU A 245 -12.13 6.71 21.34
C GLU A 245 -10.78 7.29 20.89
N THR A 246 -10.70 7.82 19.68
CA THR A 246 -9.50 8.46 19.12
C THR A 246 -8.95 9.55 20.02
N LYS A 247 -9.83 10.32 20.70
CA LYS A 247 -9.43 11.38 21.64
C LYS A 247 -8.63 10.88 22.85
N ASP A 248 -8.80 9.60 23.21
CA ASP A 248 -8.13 8.96 24.36
C ASP A 248 -6.78 8.34 23.96
N PHE A 249 -6.44 8.40 22.65
CA PHE A 249 -5.17 7.94 22.10
C PHE A 249 -4.53 9.00 21.20
N PRO A 250 -4.06 10.11 21.79
CA PRO A 250 -3.49 11.21 21.01
C PRO A 250 -2.22 10.76 20.25
N THR A 251 -2.17 11.12 18.97
CA THR A 251 -1.03 10.86 18.08
C THR A 251 -0.56 12.15 17.41
N PRO A 252 0.74 12.30 17.04
CA PRO A 252 1.25 13.49 16.36
C PRO A 252 0.50 13.82 15.07
N ALA A 253 0.21 12.81 14.24
CA ALA A 253 -0.58 12.98 13.03
C ALA A 253 -2.07 12.71 13.29
N LYS A 254 -2.96 13.55 12.80
CA LYS A 254 -4.41 13.31 12.84
C LYS A 254 -4.76 12.07 12.01
N ARG A 255 -5.64 11.20 12.54
CA ARG A 255 -6.15 10.01 11.85
C ARG A 255 -7.56 10.26 11.31
N PRO A 256 -7.89 9.80 10.09
CA PRO A 256 -9.26 9.85 9.58
C PRO A 256 -10.20 8.98 10.41
N THR A 257 -11.44 9.44 10.66
CA THR A 257 -12.47 8.65 11.32
C THR A 257 -13.09 7.63 10.38
N TYR A 258 -13.11 7.92 9.09
CA TYR A 258 -13.61 7.05 8.03
C TYR A 258 -12.64 7.04 6.84
N SER A 259 -12.16 5.87 6.44
CA SER A 259 -11.17 5.74 5.36
C SER A 259 -11.46 4.59 4.39
N VAL A 260 -12.73 4.21 4.28
CA VAL A 260 -13.16 3.11 3.42
C VAL A 260 -13.05 3.50 1.95
N LEU A 261 -12.35 2.69 1.16
CA LEU A 261 -12.15 2.90 -0.28
C LEU A 261 -13.17 2.11 -1.10
N ASP A 262 -13.78 2.73 -2.12
CA ASP A 262 -14.57 2.02 -3.12
C ASP A 262 -13.63 1.30 -4.11
N THR A 263 -13.70 -0.02 -4.14
CA THR A 263 -12.85 -0.89 -4.96
C THR A 263 -13.50 -1.32 -6.28
N SER A 264 -14.72 -0.85 -6.58
CA SER A 264 -15.49 -1.28 -7.75
C SER A 264 -14.75 -1.06 -9.08
N ASN A 265 -13.98 0.03 -9.19
CA ASN A 265 -13.21 0.36 -10.39
C ASN A 265 -12.16 -0.73 -10.74
N ILE A 266 -11.33 -1.15 -9.78
CA ILE A 266 -10.32 -2.18 -10.04
C ILE A 266 -10.94 -3.56 -10.27
N GLU A 267 -12.05 -3.87 -9.57
CA GLU A 267 -12.78 -5.13 -9.76
C GLU A 267 -13.35 -5.23 -11.17
N GLN A 268 -13.98 -4.16 -11.67
CA GLN A 268 -14.48 -4.11 -13.03
C GLN A 268 -13.35 -4.14 -14.06
N ALA A 269 -12.30 -3.33 -13.82
CA ALA A 269 -11.16 -3.24 -14.73
C ALA A 269 -10.45 -4.58 -14.91
N LEU A 270 -10.33 -5.40 -13.88
CA LEU A 270 -9.58 -6.67 -13.91
C LEU A 270 -10.48 -7.92 -13.86
N SER A 271 -11.82 -7.74 -13.78
CA SER A 271 -12.77 -8.85 -13.56
C SER A 271 -12.37 -9.71 -12.37
N LEU A 272 -11.89 -9.08 -11.29
CA LEU A 272 -11.43 -9.78 -10.10
C LEU A 272 -12.48 -9.75 -8.98
N SER A 273 -12.43 -10.76 -8.11
CA SER A 273 -13.19 -10.78 -6.86
C SER A 273 -12.21 -10.62 -5.70
N ILE A 274 -12.36 -9.51 -4.96
CA ILE A 274 -11.49 -9.23 -3.81
C ILE A 274 -12.01 -10.00 -2.59
N PRO A 275 -11.15 -10.81 -1.91
CA PRO A 275 -11.55 -11.54 -0.71
C PRO A 275 -11.99 -10.62 0.43
N HIS A 276 -12.84 -11.14 1.34
CA HIS A 276 -13.16 -10.44 2.59
C HIS A 276 -11.92 -10.35 3.49
N TRP A 277 -11.78 -9.24 4.25
CA TRP A 277 -10.60 -9.02 5.08
C TRP A 277 -10.38 -10.10 6.14
N GLU A 278 -11.45 -10.75 6.63
CA GLU A 278 -11.34 -11.84 7.60
C GLU A 278 -10.69 -13.08 6.99
N ASP A 279 -11.01 -13.43 5.75
CA ASP A 279 -10.41 -14.54 5.03
C ASP A 279 -8.95 -14.25 4.69
N ALA A 280 -8.67 -13.00 4.29
CA ALA A 280 -7.33 -12.50 4.03
C ALA A 280 -6.47 -12.55 5.31
N LEU A 281 -7.02 -12.11 6.46
CA LEU A 281 -6.36 -12.21 7.75
C LEU A 281 -6.08 -13.65 8.15
N ALA A 282 -7.09 -14.55 8.02
CA ALA A 282 -6.91 -15.96 8.35
C ALA A 282 -5.79 -16.60 7.50
N SER A 283 -5.71 -16.24 6.22
CA SER A 283 -4.65 -16.70 5.30
C SER A 283 -3.28 -16.17 5.73
N CYS A 284 -3.17 -14.90 6.05
CA CYS A 284 -1.93 -14.27 6.53
C CYS A 284 -1.46 -14.91 7.85
N MET A 285 -2.38 -15.15 8.79
CA MET A 285 -2.02 -15.74 10.09
C MET A 285 -1.57 -17.20 10.00
N LYS A 286 -2.06 -17.97 9.02
CA LYS A 286 -1.50 -19.31 8.73
C LYS A 286 -0.03 -19.22 8.31
N GLU A 287 0.34 -18.23 7.49
CA GLU A 287 1.73 -18.01 7.09
C GLU A 287 2.61 -17.52 8.25
N ILE A 288 2.09 -16.64 9.13
CA ILE A 288 2.81 -16.19 10.34
C ILE A 288 3.13 -17.37 11.25
N ASN A 289 2.21 -18.34 11.38
CA ASN A 289 2.39 -19.51 12.26
C ASN A 289 3.27 -20.61 11.63
N ALA A 290 3.48 -20.59 10.33
CA ALA A 290 4.32 -21.56 9.60
C ALA A 290 5.80 -21.16 9.56
N ASN A 291 6.12 -19.90 9.86
CA ASN A 291 7.48 -19.33 9.93
C ASN A 291 7.93 -19.17 11.38
#